data_bed189946601dc908d42102edf491db5
#
_entry.id   bed189946601dc908d42102edf491db5
#
_cell.length_a   1.000
_cell.length_b   1.000
_cell.length_c   1.000
_cell.angle_alpha   90.00
_cell.angle_beta   90.00
_cell.angle_gamma   90.00
#
_symmetry.space_group_name_H-M   'P 1'
#
loop_
_entity.id
_entity.type
_entity.pdbx_description
1 polymer ?
#
loop_
_entity_poly.entity_id
_entity_poly.type
_entity_poly.pdbx_seq_one_letter_code
_entity_poly.pdbx_strand_id
1 'polypeptide(L)'
;FVAREFSQDVVRSFRKKMQFIRAATDERDFYGMKSLHFEKLQGDRSHQRSMRLNNQWRLILEFETGPGGKVVVVMKIEDYH
;
A
#
# COMPACT_ATOMS: atom_id res chain seq x y z
N PHE A 1 2.68 -14.79 2.59
CA PHE A 1 1.36 -14.27 2.23
C PHE A 1 0.60 -15.30 1.43
N VAL A 2 -0.54 -15.71 1.92
CA VAL A 2 -1.40 -16.68 1.24
C VAL A 2 -2.55 -15.92 0.58
N ALA A 3 -2.64 -16.02 -0.76
CA ALA A 3 -3.57 -15.25 -1.55
C ALA A 3 -4.75 -16.06 -2.07
N ARG A 4 -5.11 -17.15 -1.39
CA ARG A 4 -6.19 -18.02 -1.85
C ARG A 4 -7.56 -17.34 -1.93
N GLU A 5 -7.78 -16.38 -1.05
CA GLU A 5 -9.06 -15.69 -0.94
C GLU A 5 -9.19 -14.53 -1.91
N PHE A 6 -8.12 -14.23 -2.64
CA PHE A 6 -8.10 -13.09 -3.55
C PHE A 6 -8.05 -13.58 -5.00
N SER A 7 -8.69 -12.81 -5.88
CA SER A 7 -8.62 -13.09 -7.31
C SER A 7 -7.21 -12.84 -7.84
N GLN A 8 -6.92 -13.37 -9.01
CA GLN A 8 -5.61 -13.22 -9.61
C GLN A 8 -5.26 -11.77 -9.91
N ASP A 9 -6.25 -10.95 -10.24
CA ASP A 9 -6.00 -9.52 -10.49
C ASP A 9 -5.54 -8.80 -9.23
N VAL A 10 -6.10 -9.15 -8.07
CA VAL A 10 -5.66 -8.59 -6.79
C VAL A 10 -4.23 -9.02 -6.48
N VAL A 11 -3.94 -10.30 -6.65
CA VAL A 11 -2.59 -10.84 -6.39
C VAL A 11 -1.56 -10.17 -7.30
N ARG A 12 -1.90 -10.03 -8.58
CA ARG A 12 -1.02 -9.39 -9.55
C ARG A 12 -0.78 -7.92 -9.20
N SER A 13 -1.84 -7.22 -8.83
CA SER A 13 -1.74 -5.82 -8.42
C SER A 13 -0.89 -5.69 -7.16
N PHE A 14 -1.09 -6.56 -6.20
CA PHE A 14 -0.30 -6.58 -4.96
C PHE A 14 1.19 -6.73 -5.27
N ARG A 15 1.55 -7.66 -6.15
CA ARG A 15 2.95 -7.88 -6.51
C ARG A 15 3.56 -6.64 -7.15
N LYS A 16 2.81 -5.97 -8.04
CA LYS A 16 3.27 -4.73 -8.66
C LYS A 16 3.50 -3.63 -7.63
N LYS A 17 2.56 -3.49 -6.68
CA LYS A 17 2.70 -2.49 -5.63
C LYS A 17 3.90 -2.79 -4.73
N MET A 18 4.15 -4.06 -4.43
CA MET A 18 5.31 -4.43 -3.63
C MET A 18 6.61 -4.09 -4.35
N GLN A 19 6.69 -4.33 -5.66
CA GLN A 19 7.85 -3.95 -6.45
C GLN A 19 8.07 -2.44 -6.42
N PHE A 20 6.99 -1.70 -6.57
CA PHE A 20 7.06 -0.23 -6.53
C PHE A 20 7.51 0.27 -5.17
N ILE A 21 7.00 -0.33 -4.10
CA ILE A 21 7.38 0.03 -2.73
C ILE A 21 8.88 -0.20 -2.51
N ARG A 22 9.40 -1.31 -3.00
CA ARG A 22 10.84 -1.63 -2.87
C ARG A 22 11.73 -0.66 -3.64
N ALA A 23 11.24 -0.15 -4.77
CA ALA A 23 12.01 0.75 -5.62
C ALA A 23 11.93 2.20 -5.16
N ALA A 24 10.89 2.55 -4.39
CA ALA A 24 10.68 3.93 -3.99
C ALA A 24 11.68 4.36 -2.93
N THR A 25 12.17 5.59 -3.05
CA THR A 25 13.12 6.16 -2.10
C THR A 25 12.46 7.19 -1.18
N ASP A 26 11.25 7.63 -1.50
CA ASP A 26 10.56 8.69 -0.78
C ASP A 26 9.05 8.49 -0.90
N GLU A 27 8.32 8.85 0.15
CA GLU A 27 6.86 8.80 0.16
C GLU A 27 6.24 9.59 -1.00
N ARG A 28 6.88 10.67 -1.42
CA ARG A 28 6.40 11.49 -2.52
C ARG A 28 6.29 10.73 -3.83
N ASP A 29 7.08 9.69 -4.00
CA ASP A 29 7.02 8.84 -5.20
C ASP A 29 5.64 8.20 -5.34
N PHE A 30 5.02 7.85 -4.21
CA PHE A 30 3.70 7.23 -4.22
C PHE A 30 2.60 8.23 -4.58
N TYR A 31 2.71 9.46 -4.08
CA TYR A 31 1.72 10.50 -4.43
C TYR A 31 1.81 10.90 -5.90
N GLY A 32 2.99 10.78 -6.49
CA GLY A 32 3.19 11.09 -7.89
C GLY A 32 2.56 10.10 -8.86
N MET A 33 2.24 8.90 -8.39
CA MET A 33 1.64 7.85 -9.23
C MET A 33 0.14 7.81 -9.00
N LYS A 34 -0.60 8.50 -9.86
CA LYS A 34 -2.06 8.60 -9.71
C LYS A 34 -2.76 7.24 -9.72
N SER A 35 -2.24 6.28 -10.46
CA SER A 35 -2.83 4.95 -10.54
C SER A 35 -2.80 4.19 -9.22
N LEU A 36 -1.95 4.59 -8.28
CA LEU A 36 -1.89 3.96 -6.96
C LEU A 36 -3.04 4.39 -6.07
N HIS A 37 -3.64 5.55 -6.33
CA HIS A 37 -4.63 6.15 -5.43
C HIS A 37 -4.13 6.16 -3.99
N PHE A 38 -2.90 6.61 -3.82
CA PHE A 38 -2.24 6.63 -2.52
C PHE A 38 -2.87 7.71 -1.65
N GLU A 39 -3.39 7.32 -0.50
CA GLU A 39 -4.10 8.23 0.38
C GLU A 39 -3.72 8.03 1.83
N LYS A 40 -3.73 9.12 2.59
CA LYS A 40 -3.63 9.07 4.03
C LYS A 40 -5.01 8.80 4.60
N LEU A 41 -5.12 7.82 5.49
CA LEU A 41 -6.38 7.51 6.14
C LEU A 41 -6.66 8.56 7.22
N GLN A 42 -7.93 8.65 7.62
CA GLN A 42 -8.38 9.71 8.52
C GLN A 42 -8.75 9.16 9.89
N GLY A 43 -8.93 10.08 10.85
CA GLY A 43 -9.32 9.75 12.21
C GLY A 43 -8.20 9.00 12.94
N ASP A 44 -8.57 7.97 13.65
CA ASP A 44 -7.61 7.16 14.42
C ASP A 44 -6.61 6.42 13.55
N ARG A 45 -6.85 6.39 12.25
CA ARG A 45 -5.98 5.69 11.30
C ARG A 45 -5.07 6.65 10.53
N SER A 46 -4.89 7.87 11.00
CA SER A 46 -4.10 8.88 10.30
C SER A 46 -2.63 8.49 10.12
N HIS A 47 -2.14 7.53 10.90
CA HIS A 47 -0.78 7.00 10.76
C HIS A 47 -0.66 5.98 9.62
N GLN A 48 -1.78 5.60 9.00
CA GLN A 48 -1.80 4.61 7.94
C GLN A 48 -2.02 5.27 6.58
N ARG A 49 -1.59 4.55 5.55
CA ARG A 49 -1.77 4.94 4.15
C ARG A 49 -2.40 3.79 3.41
N SER A 50 -3.09 4.08 2.32
CA SER A 50 -3.68 3.04 1.49
C SER A 50 -3.28 3.20 0.04
N MET A 51 -3.12 2.07 -0.65
CA MET A 51 -2.94 1.98 -2.09
C MET A 51 -4.05 1.12 -2.65
N ARG A 52 -4.64 1.55 -3.76
CA ARG A 52 -5.70 0.79 -4.41
C ARG A 52 -5.13 -0.43 -5.12
N LEU A 53 -5.69 -1.60 -4.86
CA LEU A 53 -5.35 -2.81 -5.58
C LEU A 53 -6.30 -3.06 -6.75
N ASN A 54 -7.60 -2.91 -6.48
CA ASN A 54 -8.64 -2.92 -7.51
C ASN A 54 -9.85 -2.15 -6.98
N ASN A 55 -11.03 -2.34 -7.58
CA ASN A 55 -12.23 -1.59 -7.18
C ASN A 55 -12.70 -1.91 -5.77
N GLN A 56 -12.29 -3.05 -5.23
CA GLN A 56 -12.76 -3.54 -3.94
C GLN A 56 -11.68 -3.50 -2.85
N TRP A 57 -10.42 -3.78 -3.20
CA TRP A 57 -9.38 -4.05 -2.22
C TRP A 57 -8.32 -2.97 -2.20
N ARG A 58 -7.83 -2.66 -0.99
CA ARG A 58 -6.74 -1.71 -0.74
C ARG A 58 -5.63 -2.39 0.01
N LEU A 59 -4.41 -1.96 -0.27
CA LEU A 59 -3.24 -2.33 0.52
C LEU A 59 -3.05 -1.26 1.59
N ILE A 60 -3.03 -1.67 2.86
CA ILE A 60 -2.83 -0.77 3.99
C ILE A 60 -1.38 -0.86 4.43
N LEU A 61 -0.74 0.29 4.57
CA LEU A 61 0.66 0.33 4.97
C LEU A 61 0.93 1.49 5.93
N GLU A 62 2.07 1.41 6.62
CA GLU A 62 2.53 2.45 7.54
C GLU A 62 3.97 2.77 7.23
N PHE A 63 4.38 3.99 7.58
CA PHE A 63 5.77 4.39 7.51
C PHE A 63 6.34 4.42 8.93
N GLU A 64 7.49 3.78 9.10
CA GLU A 64 8.22 3.83 10.35
C GLU A 64 9.59 4.43 10.11
N THR A 65 10.14 5.11 11.14
CA THR A 65 11.48 5.66 11.07
C THR A 65 12.46 4.61 11.56
N GLY A 66 13.41 4.24 10.71
CA GLY A 66 14.46 3.28 11.04
C GLY A 66 15.84 3.90 10.92
N PRO A 67 16.90 3.11 11.20
CA PRO A 67 18.27 3.64 11.16
C PRO A 67 18.69 4.20 9.81
N GLY A 68 18.11 3.69 8.73
CA GLY A 68 18.41 4.14 7.37
C GLY A 68 17.38 5.10 6.79
N GLY A 69 16.44 5.60 7.60
CA GLY A 69 15.37 6.47 7.16
C GLY A 69 14.01 5.83 7.34
N LYS A 70 13.04 6.20 6.49
CA LYS A 70 11.70 5.65 6.59
C LYS A 70 11.63 4.24 6.00
N VAL A 71 10.93 3.37 6.70
CA VAL A 71 10.67 2.00 6.28
C VAL A 71 9.16 1.84 6.07
N VAL A 72 8.78 1.20 4.98
CA VAL A 72 7.38 0.90 4.70
C VAL A 72 7.03 -0.44 5.31
N VAL A 73 6.00 -0.47 6.14
CA VAL A 73 5.48 -1.69 6.73
C VAL A 73 4.13 -1.98 6.11
N VAL A 74 4.02 -3.12 5.44
CA VAL A 74 2.75 -3.56 4.85
C VAL A 74 1.94 -4.25 5.92
N MET A 75 0.76 -3.70 6.21
CA MET A 75 -0.07 -4.17 7.31
C MET A 75 -1.07 -5.23 6.89
N LYS A 76 -1.86 -4.97 5.87
CA LYS A 76 -2.90 -5.89 5.45
C LYS A 76 -3.52 -5.46 4.12
N ILE A 77 -4.34 -6.33 3.57
CA ILE A 77 -5.22 -6.02 2.44
C ILE A 77 -6.62 -5.86 3.03
N GLU A 78 -7.27 -4.75 2.76
CA GLU A 78 -8.54 -4.40 3.36
C GLU A 78 -9.60 -4.18 2.29
N ASP A 79 -10.84 -4.59 2.59
CA ASP A 79 -11.98 -4.32 1.74
C ASP A 79 -12.31 -2.83 1.79
N TYR A 80 -12.53 -2.24 0.62
CA TYR A 80 -12.74 -0.81 0.47
C TYR A 80 -14.12 -0.34 0.91
N HIS A 81 -15.06 -1.21 1.07
CA HIS A 81 -16.45 -0.81 1.38
C HIS A 81 -16.62 -0.15 2.74
#